data_abddcafe1ca145150fbe88c466a91423
#
_entry.id   abddcafe1ca145150fbe88c466a91423
#
_cell.length_a   1.000
_cell.length_b   1.000
_cell.length_c   1.000
_cell.angle_alpha   90.00
_cell.angle_beta   90.00
_cell.angle_gamma   90.00
#
_symmetry.space_group_name_H-M   'P 1'
#
loop_
_entity.id
_entity.type
_entity.pdbx_description
1 polymer ?
#
loop_
_entity_poly.entity_id
_entity_poly.type
_entity_poly.pdbx_seq_one_letter_code
_entity_poly.pdbx_strand_id
1 'polypeptide(L)'
;DSDGMIDKYDFFGGDLRGIEEKLDYLESLGVTCIYLNPIFYARSNHRYDTGDYMKIDPMLGTEKDFRSLCRAASKRGIRILLDGVFSHTGADSKYFDKFSTYGGKGAYCDKNSPYRSWYNFRSWPDDYACWWGVDILPELNETDPGVLDFLTGRHGVARHWLRLGASGWRLDVADELPDEFLDRFHDAVRKEKKDAFIYGEVWEDATDKISYGHRRRYLEGGELDSVMNYPFANAVIDFVRTANAENLRECVENIVEHYPRASLDTLMNHIGTHDTVRALTRLGRGDVPRPENGRDRGIMTDEQYKKGVELLMLASVLQFTLPGVPCVYYGDEAGLSGGEDPFNRACFPWGHENKELLEHYKTLGRIRKLCPAFVDGEFNCISAVLGCIAYERISDTGCELIIANANDRDIEYRVPECWRNAPALFGK
;
A
#
# COMPACT_ATOMS: atom_id res chain seq x y z
N ASP A 1 -25.82 7.70 -5.97
CA ASP A 1 -26.54 7.68 -7.25
C ASP A 1 -28.06 7.50 -7.04
N SER A 2 -28.88 7.85 -8.03
CA SER A 2 -30.35 7.79 -7.93
C SER A 2 -30.93 6.39 -7.74
N ASP A 3 -30.16 5.35 -8.04
CA ASP A 3 -30.51 3.94 -7.86
C ASP A 3 -30.03 3.34 -6.51
N GLY A 4 -29.31 4.12 -5.69
CA GLY A 4 -28.76 3.69 -4.40
C GLY A 4 -27.56 2.72 -4.54
N MET A 5 -27.01 2.59 -5.73
CA MET A 5 -25.81 1.79 -6.01
C MET A 5 -24.58 2.70 -6.01
N ILE A 6 -23.46 2.22 -5.46
CA ILE A 6 -22.18 2.90 -5.56
C ILE A 6 -21.42 2.29 -6.73
N ASP A 7 -20.98 3.12 -7.67
CA ASP A 7 -20.17 2.69 -8.80
C ASP A 7 -18.84 3.47 -8.90
N LYS A 8 -18.01 3.08 -9.87
CA LYS A 8 -16.69 3.70 -10.08
C LYS A 8 -16.72 5.15 -10.58
N TYR A 9 -17.89 5.73 -10.82
CA TYR A 9 -18.06 7.11 -11.26
C TYR A 9 -18.68 8.01 -10.17
N ASP A 10 -18.96 7.44 -8.99
CA ASP A 10 -19.45 8.20 -7.84
C ASP A 10 -18.26 8.80 -7.06
N PHE A 11 -18.23 10.12 -6.91
CA PHE A 11 -17.20 10.83 -6.19
C PHE A 11 -17.74 11.36 -4.87
N PHE A 12 -16.97 11.12 -3.78
CA PHE A 12 -17.42 11.41 -2.40
C PHE A 12 -16.67 12.59 -1.77
N GLY A 13 -15.76 13.22 -2.48
CA GLY A 13 -14.96 14.34 -1.98
C GLY A 13 -13.62 13.89 -1.40
N GLY A 14 -12.93 14.86 -0.78
CA GLY A 14 -11.54 14.74 -0.37
C GLY A 14 -10.59 15.18 -1.47
N ASP A 15 -9.52 15.91 -1.09
CA ASP A 15 -8.56 16.46 -2.05
C ASP A 15 -7.18 16.65 -1.39
N LEU A 16 -6.20 17.12 -2.18
CA LEU A 16 -4.83 17.34 -1.72
C LEU A 16 -4.73 18.42 -0.62
N ARG A 17 -5.63 19.42 -0.65
CA ARG A 17 -5.69 20.44 0.41
C ARG A 17 -6.21 19.86 1.70
N GLY A 18 -7.23 19.02 1.64
CA GLY A 18 -7.75 18.30 2.80
C GLY A 18 -6.66 17.45 3.49
N ILE A 19 -5.79 16.80 2.71
CA ILE A 19 -4.63 16.09 3.28
C ILE A 19 -3.66 17.10 3.95
N GLU A 20 -3.36 18.23 3.29
CA GLU A 20 -2.49 19.26 3.86
C GLU A 20 -3.04 19.80 5.19
N GLU A 21 -4.34 20.03 5.30
CA GLU A 21 -5.02 20.47 6.53
C GLU A 21 -4.98 19.41 7.65
N LYS A 22 -4.80 18.13 7.31
CA LYS A 22 -4.76 17.02 8.26
C LYS A 22 -3.34 16.53 8.60
N LEU A 23 -2.31 17.23 8.15
CA LEU A 23 -0.91 16.84 8.46
C LEU A 23 -0.60 16.79 9.96
N ASP A 24 -1.19 17.69 10.78
CA ASP A 24 -1.00 17.66 12.23
C ASP A 24 -1.63 16.40 12.86
N TYR A 25 -2.77 15.95 12.35
CA TYR A 25 -3.38 14.69 12.74
C TYR A 25 -2.47 13.51 12.39
N LEU A 26 -1.97 13.44 11.16
CA LEU A 26 -1.06 12.38 10.69
C LEU A 26 0.26 12.37 11.47
N GLU A 27 0.82 13.54 11.75
CA GLU A 27 2.02 13.66 12.60
C GLU A 27 1.76 13.13 14.03
N SER A 28 0.57 13.36 14.58
CA SER A 28 0.17 12.86 15.91
C SER A 28 0.10 11.33 15.98
N LEU A 29 -0.10 10.65 14.86
CA LEU A 29 -0.05 9.19 14.72
C LEU A 29 1.38 8.65 14.54
N GLY A 30 2.38 9.55 14.39
CA GLY A 30 3.76 9.16 14.10
C GLY A 30 4.03 8.88 12.62
N VAL A 31 3.16 9.31 11.71
CA VAL A 31 3.32 9.13 10.25
C VAL A 31 4.55 9.90 9.77
N THR A 32 5.42 9.21 9.03
CA THR A 32 6.62 9.78 8.39
C THR A 32 6.57 9.67 6.86
N CYS A 33 5.61 8.95 6.32
CA CYS A 33 5.38 8.81 4.89
C CYS A 33 3.89 8.64 4.59
N ILE A 34 3.41 9.30 3.55
CA ILE A 34 2.06 9.14 3.00
C ILE A 34 2.22 8.53 1.62
N TYR A 35 1.63 7.36 1.41
CA TYR A 35 1.44 6.77 0.10
C TYR A 35 0.04 7.15 -0.41
N LEU A 36 -0.01 7.85 -1.53
CA LEU A 36 -1.26 8.26 -2.19
C LEU A 36 -1.63 7.24 -3.27
N ASN A 37 -2.87 6.75 -3.25
CA ASN A 37 -3.46 6.10 -4.41
C ASN A 37 -3.41 7.03 -5.64
N PRO A 38 -3.70 6.56 -6.87
CA PRO A 38 -3.51 7.39 -8.08
C PRO A 38 -4.19 8.76 -7.99
N ILE A 39 -3.43 9.81 -8.30
CA ILE A 39 -3.90 11.20 -8.27
C ILE A 39 -4.05 11.82 -9.67
N PHE A 40 -3.67 11.09 -10.72
CA PHE A 40 -3.68 11.61 -12.08
C PHE A 40 -5.09 11.64 -12.66
N TYR A 41 -5.29 12.51 -13.64
CA TYR A 41 -6.56 12.61 -14.34
C TYR A 41 -7.02 11.25 -14.85
N ALA A 42 -8.24 10.86 -14.48
CA ALA A 42 -8.87 9.61 -14.87
C ALA A 42 -10.39 9.78 -14.88
N ARG A 43 -11.09 8.81 -15.45
CA ARG A 43 -12.55 8.83 -15.51
C ARG A 43 -13.18 8.25 -14.25
N SER A 44 -12.56 7.22 -13.66
CA SER A 44 -13.08 6.57 -12.47
C SER A 44 -12.67 7.25 -11.17
N ASN A 45 -13.40 6.99 -10.11
CA ASN A 45 -13.09 7.46 -8.77
C ASN A 45 -11.82 6.83 -8.17
N HIS A 46 -11.45 5.61 -8.60
CA HIS A 46 -10.24 4.92 -8.16
C HIS A 46 -8.98 5.38 -8.92
N ARG A 47 -9.12 5.94 -10.12
CA ARG A 47 -8.05 6.51 -10.97
C ARG A 47 -6.97 5.54 -11.45
N TYR A 48 -7.18 4.23 -11.32
CA TYR A 48 -6.29 3.23 -11.93
C TYR A 48 -6.44 3.16 -13.46
N ASP A 49 -7.50 3.75 -14.04
CA ASP A 49 -7.68 3.98 -15.46
C ASP A 49 -7.08 5.34 -15.89
N THR A 50 -5.78 5.52 -15.70
CA THR A 50 -5.10 6.79 -15.94
C THR A 50 -5.40 7.37 -17.32
N GLY A 51 -5.92 8.60 -17.33
CA GLY A 51 -6.26 9.35 -18.55
C GLY A 51 -5.15 10.30 -19.00
N ASP A 52 -4.45 10.94 -18.08
CA ASP A 52 -3.29 11.81 -18.36
C ASP A 52 -2.30 11.81 -17.18
N TYR A 53 -1.14 11.17 -17.36
CA TYR A 53 -0.07 11.10 -16.36
C TYR A 53 0.55 12.45 -15.99
N MET A 54 0.40 13.47 -16.83
CA MET A 54 0.99 14.81 -16.63
C MET A 54 0.00 15.80 -16.02
N LYS A 55 -1.17 15.32 -15.57
CA LYS A 55 -2.23 16.17 -15.03
C LYS A 55 -2.83 15.55 -13.76
N ILE A 56 -2.93 16.35 -12.71
CA ILE A 56 -3.71 15.96 -11.52
C ILE A 56 -5.19 15.99 -11.88
N ASP A 57 -5.94 15.03 -11.33
CA ASP A 57 -7.39 15.01 -11.43
C ASP A 57 -7.97 16.31 -10.83
N PRO A 58 -8.80 17.06 -11.57
CA PRO A 58 -9.39 18.30 -11.06
C PRO A 58 -10.19 18.15 -9.77
N MET A 59 -10.72 16.95 -9.50
CA MET A 59 -11.42 16.64 -8.25
C MET A 59 -10.47 16.64 -7.05
N LEU A 60 -9.16 16.39 -7.27
CA LEU A 60 -8.14 16.38 -6.22
C LEU A 60 -7.36 17.68 -6.09
N GLY A 61 -7.44 18.56 -7.09
CA GLY A 61 -6.75 19.85 -7.09
C GLY A 61 -5.84 20.08 -8.29
N THR A 62 -4.75 20.79 -8.06
CA THR A 62 -3.80 21.24 -9.09
C THR A 62 -2.36 20.88 -8.70
N GLU A 63 -1.41 21.01 -9.64
CA GLU A 63 0.03 20.92 -9.34
C GLU A 63 0.47 21.90 -8.23
N LYS A 64 -0.18 23.07 -8.12
CA LYS A 64 0.11 24.03 -7.05
C LYS A 64 -0.28 23.46 -5.68
N ASP A 65 -1.41 22.78 -5.61
CA ASP A 65 -1.89 22.15 -4.38
C ASP A 65 -0.98 20.97 -4.00
N PHE A 66 -0.57 20.15 -4.98
CA PHE A 66 0.41 19.08 -4.78
C PHE A 66 1.76 19.58 -4.24
N ARG A 67 2.31 20.66 -4.86
CA ARG A 67 3.55 21.30 -4.38
C ARG A 67 3.41 21.85 -2.97
N SER A 68 2.22 22.39 -2.63
CA SER A 68 1.92 22.91 -1.29
C SER A 68 1.94 21.79 -0.27
N LEU A 69 1.21 20.71 -0.55
CA LEU A 69 1.18 19.50 0.28
C LEU A 69 2.58 18.93 0.50
N CYS A 70 3.36 18.73 -0.56
CA CYS A 70 4.73 18.20 -0.44
C CYS A 70 5.62 19.06 0.44
N ARG A 71 5.52 20.40 0.29
CA ARG A 71 6.30 21.35 1.13
C ARG A 71 5.85 21.34 2.58
N ALA A 72 4.55 21.29 2.83
CA ALA A 72 3.99 21.27 4.19
C ALA A 72 4.32 19.94 4.90
N ALA A 73 4.23 18.82 4.20
CA ALA A 73 4.62 17.49 4.67
C ALA A 73 6.13 17.43 4.99
N SER A 74 6.97 17.89 4.07
CA SER A 74 8.44 17.92 4.26
C SER A 74 8.88 18.71 5.50
N LYS A 75 8.21 19.82 5.84
CA LYS A 75 8.48 20.58 7.07
C LYS A 75 8.24 19.79 8.36
N ARG A 76 7.40 18.75 8.29
CA ARG A 76 7.09 17.82 9.38
C ARG A 76 7.87 16.51 9.30
N GLY A 77 8.82 16.40 8.35
CA GLY A 77 9.55 15.15 8.10
C GLY A 77 8.70 14.06 7.44
N ILE A 78 7.56 14.42 6.85
CA ILE A 78 6.66 13.48 6.17
C ILE A 78 6.97 13.45 4.67
N ARG A 79 7.20 12.27 4.12
CA ARG A 79 7.43 12.02 2.69
C ARG A 79 6.10 11.74 1.97
N ILE A 80 6.04 12.04 0.67
CA ILE A 80 4.87 11.72 -0.17
C ILE A 80 5.30 10.76 -1.28
N LEU A 81 4.69 9.58 -1.32
CA LEU A 81 4.84 8.61 -2.41
C LEU A 81 3.62 8.64 -3.32
N LEU A 82 3.84 8.49 -4.61
CA LEU A 82 2.79 8.42 -5.62
C LEU A 82 2.60 7.00 -6.12
N ASP A 83 1.40 6.69 -6.55
CA ASP A 83 1.08 5.45 -7.25
C ASP A 83 1.39 5.59 -8.74
N GLY A 84 2.17 4.66 -9.26
CA GLY A 84 2.58 4.57 -10.65
C GLY A 84 1.89 3.41 -11.36
N VAL A 85 0.79 3.68 -12.04
CA VAL A 85 0.06 2.71 -12.85
C VAL A 85 0.63 2.75 -14.26
N PHE A 86 1.64 1.94 -14.56
CA PHE A 86 2.41 2.01 -15.81
C PHE A 86 2.23 0.81 -16.72
N SER A 87 1.50 -0.21 -16.30
CA SER A 87 1.16 -1.39 -17.11
C SER A 87 0.02 -1.15 -18.09
N HIS A 88 -0.84 -0.15 -17.84
CA HIS A 88 -1.99 0.15 -18.68
C HIS A 88 -2.43 1.62 -18.54
N THR A 89 -3.34 2.04 -19.40
CA THR A 89 -4.04 3.33 -19.30
C THR A 89 -5.55 3.11 -19.31
N GLY A 90 -6.32 4.17 -19.06
CA GLY A 90 -7.75 4.15 -19.38
C GLY A 90 -7.98 4.11 -20.90
N ALA A 91 -9.01 3.41 -21.34
CA ALA A 91 -9.40 3.42 -22.75
C ALA A 91 -9.83 4.81 -23.24
N ASP A 92 -10.20 5.69 -22.32
CA ASP A 92 -10.52 7.10 -22.57
C ASP A 92 -9.33 8.04 -22.34
N SER A 93 -8.12 7.48 -22.09
CA SER A 93 -6.92 8.30 -21.98
C SER A 93 -6.62 9.09 -23.26
N LYS A 94 -5.89 10.20 -23.12
CA LYS A 94 -5.45 10.97 -24.31
C LYS A 94 -4.51 10.19 -25.22
N TYR A 95 -3.92 9.11 -24.71
CA TYR A 95 -2.99 8.25 -25.47
C TYR A 95 -3.74 7.20 -26.29
N PHE A 96 -4.82 6.63 -25.76
CA PHE A 96 -5.63 5.61 -26.43
C PHE A 96 -6.86 6.21 -27.15
N ASP A 97 -7.62 7.06 -26.47
CA ASP A 97 -8.75 7.89 -26.97
C ASP A 97 -9.87 7.09 -27.64
N LYS A 98 -10.26 5.93 -27.09
CA LYS A 98 -11.30 5.04 -27.64
C LYS A 98 -12.62 5.79 -27.88
N PHE A 99 -12.94 6.76 -27.05
CA PHE A 99 -14.21 7.49 -27.07
C PHE A 99 -14.11 8.88 -27.72
N SER A 100 -13.00 9.18 -28.41
CA SER A 100 -12.75 10.47 -29.07
C SER A 100 -12.84 11.69 -28.16
N THR A 101 -12.65 11.51 -26.86
CA THR A 101 -12.67 12.58 -25.85
C THR A 101 -11.59 13.63 -26.10
N TYR A 102 -10.47 13.22 -26.68
CA TYR A 102 -9.33 14.07 -27.05
C TYR A 102 -9.24 14.38 -28.55
N GLY A 103 -10.38 14.34 -29.23
CA GLY A 103 -10.51 14.69 -30.65
C GLY A 103 -10.04 13.62 -31.62
N GLY A 104 -10.07 12.35 -31.20
CA GLY A 104 -9.77 11.21 -32.05
C GLY A 104 -8.31 11.08 -32.46
N LYS A 105 -7.36 11.56 -31.64
CA LYS A 105 -5.92 11.56 -31.93
C LYS A 105 -5.14 10.44 -31.23
N GLY A 106 -5.80 9.66 -30.37
CA GLY A 106 -5.18 8.54 -29.67
C GLY A 106 -4.96 7.32 -30.57
N ALA A 107 -4.30 6.32 -30.03
CA ALA A 107 -3.91 5.10 -30.73
C ALA A 107 -5.08 4.30 -31.31
N TYR A 108 -6.25 4.36 -30.67
CA TYR A 108 -7.45 3.66 -31.14
C TYR A 108 -8.10 4.34 -32.35
N CYS A 109 -8.19 5.67 -32.36
CA CYS A 109 -8.91 6.42 -33.38
C CYS A 109 -8.06 6.73 -34.62
N ASP A 110 -6.73 6.88 -34.49
CA ASP A 110 -5.84 7.27 -35.57
C ASP A 110 -4.68 6.28 -35.75
N LYS A 111 -4.59 5.65 -36.93
CA LYS A 111 -3.46 4.77 -37.29
C LYS A 111 -2.11 5.49 -37.32
N ASN A 112 -2.11 6.81 -37.53
CA ASN A 112 -0.91 7.62 -37.56
C ASN A 112 -0.65 8.34 -36.23
N SER A 113 -1.40 8.00 -35.18
CA SER A 113 -1.20 8.54 -33.84
C SER A 113 0.27 8.32 -33.37
N PRO A 114 0.92 9.32 -32.76
CA PRO A 114 2.22 9.13 -32.14
C PRO A 114 2.21 8.09 -31.01
N TYR A 115 1.03 7.75 -30.51
CA TYR A 115 0.82 6.75 -29.47
C TYR A 115 0.50 5.36 -30.02
N ARG A 116 0.50 5.17 -31.37
CA ARG A 116 0.04 3.91 -31.97
C ARG A 116 0.91 2.71 -31.56
N SER A 117 2.21 2.87 -31.45
CA SER A 117 3.15 1.82 -31.01
C SER A 117 3.15 1.55 -29.52
N TRP A 118 2.52 2.45 -28.74
CA TRP A 118 2.41 2.28 -27.29
C TRP A 118 1.51 1.12 -26.86
N TYR A 119 0.68 0.62 -27.79
CA TYR A 119 -0.30 -0.42 -27.54
C TYR A 119 -0.18 -1.57 -28.53
N ASN A 120 -0.41 -2.79 -28.06
CA ASN A 120 -0.35 -4.00 -28.88
C ASN A 120 -1.72 -4.31 -29.46
N PHE A 121 -1.91 -4.04 -30.76
CA PHE A 121 -3.12 -4.40 -31.50
C PHE A 121 -2.91 -5.70 -32.29
N ARG A 122 -3.75 -6.69 -32.05
CA ARG A 122 -3.83 -7.89 -32.88
C ARG A 122 -4.60 -7.61 -34.19
N SER A 123 -5.69 -6.85 -34.08
CA SER A 123 -6.44 -6.32 -35.23
C SER A 123 -6.97 -4.93 -34.90
N TRP A 124 -6.43 -3.91 -35.53
CA TRP A 124 -6.80 -2.52 -35.28
C TRP A 124 -8.18 -2.18 -35.82
N PRO A 125 -9.04 -1.41 -35.13
CA PRO A 125 -8.80 -0.81 -33.83
C PRO A 125 -9.29 -1.65 -32.63
N ASP A 126 -10.10 -2.67 -32.84
CA ASP A 126 -10.97 -3.26 -31.81
C ASP A 126 -10.33 -4.43 -31.06
N ASP A 127 -9.30 -5.08 -31.63
CA ASP A 127 -8.61 -6.19 -30.98
C ASP A 127 -7.21 -5.76 -30.51
N TYR A 128 -7.08 -5.49 -29.24
CA TYR A 128 -5.86 -5.04 -28.58
C TYR A 128 -5.64 -5.76 -27.25
N ALA A 129 -4.39 -5.76 -26.78
CA ALA A 129 -4.04 -6.26 -25.46
C ALA A 129 -4.64 -5.36 -24.39
N CYS A 130 -5.23 -5.96 -23.37
CA CYS A 130 -5.81 -5.25 -22.23
C CYS A 130 -5.55 -6.02 -20.93
N TRP A 131 -5.38 -5.28 -19.86
CA TRP A 131 -5.03 -5.80 -18.54
C TRP A 131 -6.08 -6.82 -18.07
N TRP A 132 -5.67 -8.08 -17.93
CA TRP A 132 -6.50 -9.22 -17.51
C TRP A 132 -7.82 -9.35 -18.28
N GLY A 133 -7.85 -8.96 -19.55
CA GLY A 133 -9.05 -9.02 -20.40
C GLY A 133 -10.06 -7.89 -20.15
N VAL A 134 -9.70 -6.88 -19.38
CA VAL A 134 -10.54 -5.70 -19.11
C VAL A 134 -10.37 -4.67 -20.22
N ASP A 135 -11.30 -4.62 -21.17
CA ASP A 135 -11.22 -3.83 -22.41
C ASP A 135 -11.11 -2.30 -22.22
N ILE A 136 -11.49 -1.81 -21.04
CA ILE A 136 -11.33 -0.39 -20.68
C ILE A 136 -9.93 -0.06 -20.11
N LEU A 137 -9.05 -1.06 -20.00
CA LEU A 137 -7.67 -0.92 -19.50
C LEU A 137 -6.68 -1.45 -20.56
N PRO A 138 -6.47 -0.74 -21.69
CA PRO A 138 -5.51 -1.14 -22.71
C PRO A 138 -4.10 -1.16 -22.15
N GLU A 139 -3.39 -2.29 -22.35
CA GLU A 139 -2.02 -2.48 -21.91
C GLU A 139 -1.06 -1.60 -22.70
N LEU A 140 -0.12 -0.99 -21.98
CA LEU A 140 1.03 -0.32 -22.56
C LEU A 140 2.08 -1.36 -23.01
N ASN A 141 2.81 -1.03 -24.05
CA ASN A 141 4.06 -1.71 -24.41
C ASN A 141 5.22 -0.97 -23.72
N GLU A 142 5.53 -1.37 -22.49
CA GLU A 142 6.48 -0.66 -21.61
C GLU A 142 7.91 -0.68 -22.17
N THR A 143 8.20 -1.54 -23.16
CA THR A 143 9.49 -1.60 -23.86
C THR A 143 9.51 -0.75 -25.15
N ASP A 144 8.38 -0.16 -25.56
CA ASP A 144 8.36 0.80 -26.67
C ASP A 144 9.22 2.01 -26.33
N PRO A 145 10.14 2.43 -27.22
CA PRO A 145 11.03 3.57 -26.96
C PRO A 145 10.29 4.89 -26.63
N GLY A 146 9.10 5.10 -27.21
CA GLY A 146 8.27 6.27 -26.93
C GLY A 146 7.65 6.21 -25.53
N VAL A 147 7.18 5.04 -25.10
CA VAL A 147 6.68 4.81 -23.74
C VAL A 147 7.82 4.99 -22.73
N LEU A 148 8.97 4.36 -22.96
CA LEU A 148 10.14 4.50 -22.09
C LEU A 148 10.60 5.94 -21.95
N ASP A 149 10.73 6.70 -23.05
CA ASP A 149 11.11 8.11 -22.96
C ASP A 149 10.04 8.97 -22.28
N PHE A 150 8.76 8.72 -22.58
CA PHE A 150 7.66 9.44 -21.94
C PHE A 150 7.59 9.19 -20.42
N LEU A 151 7.79 7.95 -19.96
CA LEU A 151 7.71 7.62 -18.54
C LEU A 151 9.00 7.92 -17.79
N THR A 152 10.18 7.64 -18.39
CA THR A 152 11.49 7.67 -17.70
C THR A 152 12.47 8.73 -18.21
N GLY A 153 12.18 9.38 -19.34
CA GLY A 153 13.03 10.38 -19.95
C GLY A 153 13.26 11.63 -19.08
N ARG A 154 14.13 12.54 -19.55
CA ARG A 154 14.48 13.77 -18.80
C ARG A 154 13.25 14.59 -18.38
N HIS A 155 12.25 14.65 -19.22
CA HIS A 155 10.99 15.36 -18.98
C HIS A 155 9.83 14.40 -18.75
N GLY A 156 10.14 13.13 -18.53
CA GLY A 156 9.17 12.06 -18.35
C GLY A 156 8.45 12.12 -17.00
N VAL A 157 7.39 11.32 -16.92
CA VAL A 157 6.44 11.29 -15.80
C VAL A 157 7.16 11.08 -14.46
N ALA A 158 8.02 10.05 -14.36
CA ALA A 158 8.72 9.72 -13.13
C ALA A 158 9.48 10.91 -12.54
N ARG A 159 10.22 11.61 -13.39
CA ARG A 159 11.06 12.74 -12.98
C ARG A 159 10.28 14.04 -12.76
N HIS A 160 9.21 14.24 -13.53
CA HIS A 160 8.34 15.41 -13.39
C HIS A 160 7.77 15.54 -11.99
N TRP A 161 7.15 14.50 -11.48
CA TRP A 161 6.50 14.51 -10.16
C TRP A 161 7.50 14.57 -9.01
N LEU A 162 8.69 13.98 -9.16
CA LEU A 162 9.78 14.14 -8.18
C LEU A 162 10.24 15.61 -8.07
N ARG A 163 10.35 16.34 -9.21
CA ARG A 163 10.64 17.79 -9.22
C ARG A 163 9.55 18.62 -8.57
N LEU A 164 8.31 18.14 -8.60
CA LEU A 164 7.18 18.81 -7.94
C LEU A 164 7.17 18.58 -6.43
N GLY A 165 7.93 17.60 -5.93
CA GLY A 165 8.10 17.37 -4.50
C GLY A 165 7.82 15.96 -4.03
N ALA A 166 7.39 15.03 -4.89
CA ALA A 166 7.27 13.64 -4.54
C ALA A 166 8.58 13.07 -3.97
N SER A 167 8.47 12.10 -3.08
CA SER A 167 9.61 11.43 -2.45
C SER A 167 9.85 10.02 -3.00
N GLY A 168 9.04 9.58 -3.93
CA GLY A 168 9.17 8.26 -4.54
C GLY A 168 7.86 7.76 -5.14
N TRP A 169 7.86 6.48 -5.45
CA TRP A 169 6.80 5.80 -6.18
C TRP A 169 6.45 4.45 -5.55
N ARG A 170 5.20 4.08 -5.62
CA ARG A 170 4.74 2.68 -5.54
C ARG A 170 4.32 2.27 -6.94
N LEU A 171 4.86 1.20 -7.45
CA LEU A 171 4.54 0.67 -8.77
C LEU A 171 3.41 -0.35 -8.66
N ASP A 172 2.30 -0.03 -9.31
CA ASP A 172 1.12 -0.88 -9.42
C ASP A 172 1.46 -2.14 -10.21
N VAL A 173 0.97 -3.30 -9.73
CA VAL A 173 1.18 -4.62 -10.35
C VAL A 173 2.59 -4.81 -10.90
N ALA A 174 3.61 -4.74 -10.04
CA ALA A 174 5.01 -4.78 -10.46
C ALA A 174 5.36 -6.04 -11.28
N ASP A 175 4.62 -7.13 -11.10
CA ASP A 175 4.78 -8.37 -11.87
C ASP A 175 4.47 -8.19 -13.37
N GLU A 176 3.64 -7.20 -13.73
CA GLU A 176 3.30 -6.88 -15.12
C GLU A 176 4.38 -6.03 -15.82
N LEU A 177 5.27 -5.40 -15.05
CA LEU A 177 6.29 -4.49 -15.58
C LEU A 177 7.55 -5.27 -15.96
N PRO A 178 8.06 -5.18 -17.21
CA PRO A 178 9.31 -5.83 -17.62
C PRO A 178 10.54 -5.32 -16.86
N ASP A 179 11.55 -6.18 -16.64
CA ASP A 179 12.80 -5.80 -15.97
C ASP A 179 13.48 -4.61 -16.67
N GLU A 180 13.46 -4.55 -18.02
CA GLU A 180 14.02 -3.42 -18.76
C GLU A 180 13.33 -2.08 -18.38
N PHE A 181 12.02 -2.09 -18.19
CA PHE A 181 11.29 -0.92 -17.73
C PHE A 181 11.67 -0.56 -16.29
N LEU A 182 11.73 -1.54 -15.39
CA LEU A 182 12.08 -1.31 -13.99
C LEU A 182 13.49 -0.74 -13.84
N ASP A 183 14.48 -1.28 -14.57
CA ASP A 183 15.86 -0.75 -14.62
C ASP A 183 15.87 0.72 -15.06
N ARG A 184 15.16 1.04 -16.15
CA ARG A 184 15.06 2.40 -16.69
C ARG A 184 14.35 3.34 -15.73
N PHE A 185 13.30 2.87 -15.10
CA PHE A 185 12.51 3.64 -14.12
C PHE A 185 13.36 3.96 -12.89
N HIS A 186 14.03 2.95 -12.32
CA HIS A 186 14.94 3.12 -11.20
C HIS A 186 16.04 4.16 -11.53
N ASP A 187 16.70 4.00 -12.66
CA ASP A 187 17.73 4.93 -13.13
C ASP A 187 17.23 6.37 -13.25
N ALA A 188 16.02 6.56 -13.82
CA ALA A 188 15.41 7.87 -13.97
C ALA A 188 15.10 8.51 -12.61
N VAL A 189 14.54 7.75 -11.69
CA VAL A 189 14.22 8.18 -10.32
C VAL A 189 15.50 8.59 -9.59
N ARG A 190 16.54 7.75 -9.59
CA ARG A 190 17.81 8.01 -8.90
C ARG A 190 18.58 9.19 -9.49
N LYS A 191 18.53 9.38 -10.80
CA LYS A 191 19.12 10.58 -11.47
C LYS A 191 18.44 11.88 -11.09
N GLU A 192 17.13 11.83 -10.79
CA GLU A 192 16.40 13.03 -10.38
C GLU A 192 16.51 13.30 -8.88
N LYS A 193 16.36 12.26 -8.06
CA LYS A 193 16.36 12.36 -6.59
C LYS A 193 16.96 11.10 -6.00
N LYS A 194 18.18 11.18 -5.48
CA LYS A 194 18.97 10.03 -4.99
C LYS A 194 18.31 9.26 -3.86
N ASP A 195 17.55 9.93 -3.01
CA ASP A 195 16.86 9.36 -1.84
C ASP A 195 15.37 9.11 -2.09
N ALA A 196 14.92 9.19 -3.35
CA ALA A 196 13.57 8.79 -3.71
C ALA A 196 13.41 7.27 -3.58
N PHE A 197 12.27 6.81 -3.09
CA PHE A 197 12.00 5.43 -2.78
C PHE A 197 11.08 4.78 -3.82
N ILE A 198 11.32 3.52 -4.15
CA ILE A 198 10.51 2.76 -5.11
C ILE A 198 10.01 1.49 -4.45
N TYR A 199 8.70 1.44 -4.16
CA TYR A 199 8.00 0.22 -3.77
C TYR A 199 7.41 -0.49 -4.98
N GLY A 200 7.38 -1.83 -4.93
CA GLY A 200 6.58 -2.63 -5.85
C GLY A 200 5.36 -3.25 -5.15
N GLU A 201 4.27 -3.37 -5.87
CA GLU A 201 3.19 -4.27 -5.48
C GLU A 201 3.53 -5.67 -5.94
N VAL A 202 3.86 -6.54 -4.98
CA VAL A 202 4.13 -7.98 -5.19
C VAL A 202 3.40 -8.74 -4.09
N TRP A 203 2.54 -9.70 -4.48
CA TRP A 203 1.64 -10.36 -3.53
C TRP A 203 2.26 -11.55 -2.81
N GLU A 204 3.39 -12.07 -3.30
CA GLU A 204 4.12 -13.20 -2.72
C GLU A 204 5.51 -12.77 -2.25
N ASP A 205 6.37 -13.73 -1.92
CA ASP A 205 7.79 -13.47 -1.65
C ASP A 205 8.47 -12.89 -2.90
N ALA A 206 9.01 -11.68 -2.79
CA ALA A 206 9.61 -10.96 -3.89
C ALA A 206 11.07 -11.36 -4.16
N THR A 207 11.68 -12.17 -3.30
CA THR A 207 13.12 -12.51 -3.38
C THR A 207 13.40 -13.60 -4.39
N ASP A 208 12.44 -14.48 -4.66
CA ASP A 208 12.54 -15.60 -5.61
C ASP A 208 11.36 -15.69 -6.58
N LYS A 209 10.62 -14.59 -6.72
CA LYS A 209 9.42 -14.50 -7.55
C LYS A 209 9.70 -14.89 -8.99
N ILE A 210 8.87 -15.79 -9.51
CA ILE A 210 8.77 -16.11 -10.94
C ILE A 210 7.44 -15.51 -11.45
N SER A 211 7.54 -14.61 -12.41
CA SER A 211 6.39 -13.99 -13.08
C SER A 211 6.57 -14.14 -14.58
N TYR A 212 5.53 -14.55 -15.30
CA TYR A 212 5.55 -14.78 -16.77
C TYR A 212 6.69 -15.67 -17.25
N GLY A 213 7.11 -16.65 -16.41
CA GLY A 213 8.18 -17.59 -16.73
C GLY A 213 9.61 -17.06 -16.54
N HIS A 214 9.77 -15.86 -16.00
CA HIS A 214 11.04 -15.23 -15.70
C HIS A 214 11.22 -15.06 -14.20
N ARG A 215 12.41 -15.40 -13.67
CA ARG A 215 12.79 -15.05 -12.31
C ARG A 215 13.04 -13.55 -12.24
N ARG A 216 12.34 -12.89 -11.33
CA ARG A 216 12.42 -11.44 -11.17
C ARG A 216 13.61 -11.04 -10.31
N ARG A 217 14.16 -9.84 -10.57
CA ARG A 217 15.34 -9.29 -9.92
C ARG A 217 15.02 -8.11 -9.01
N TYR A 218 13.80 -7.99 -8.55
CA TYR A 218 13.23 -6.82 -7.86
C TYR A 218 14.16 -6.19 -6.82
N LEU A 219 14.83 -7.02 -5.99
CA LEU A 219 15.61 -6.58 -4.83
C LEU A 219 17.12 -6.74 -5.00
N GLU A 220 17.59 -6.92 -6.24
CA GLU A 220 19.03 -7.06 -6.55
C GLU A 220 19.75 -5.70 -6.71
N GLY A 221 19.06 -4.57 -6.43
CA GLY A 221 19.63 -3.23 -6.33
C GLY A 221 19.48 -2.33 -7.56
N GLY A 222 18.78 -2.78 -8.61
CA GLY A 222 18.58 -2.02 -9.86
C GLY A 222 17.11 -1.70 -10.19
N GLU A 223 16.15 -2.17 -9.41
CA GLU A 223 14.72 -2.06 -9.72
C GLU A 223 13.93 -1.44 -8.57
N LEU A 224 13.61 -2.21 -7.54
CA LEU A 224 12.83 -1.78 -6.39
C LEU A 224 13.70 -1.65 -5.14
N ASP A 225 13.33 -0.75 -4.24
CA ASP A 225 13.96 -0.68 -2.93
C ASP A 225 13.31 -1.69 -1.96
N SER A 226 12.00 -1.86 -2.07
CA SER A 226 11.23 -2.80 -1.26
C SER A 226 9.86 -3.07 -1.89
N VAL A 227 9.01 -3.84 -1.21
CA VAL A 227 7.70 -4.25 -1.68
C VAL A 227 6.62 -4.14 -0.61
N MET A 228 5.35 -4.18 -1.02
CA MET A 228 4.21 -4.38 -0.14
C MET A 228 4.24 -5.81 0.41
N ASN A 229 4.14 -5.96 1.74
CA ASN A 229 4.36 -7.25 2.42
C ASN A 229 3.04 -8.02 2.64
N TYR A 230 2.49 -8.57 1.58
CA TYR A 230 1.26 -9.39 1.65
C TYR A 230 1.42 -10.70 2.44
N PRO A 231 2.56 -11.43 2.35
CA PRO A 231 2.79 -12.61 3.19
C PRO A 231 2.66 -12.29 4.68
N PHE A 232 3.27 -11.19 5.14
CA PHE A 232 3.16 -10.68 6.50
C PHE A 232 1.70 -10.39 6.90
N ALA A 233 0.96 -9.66 6.04
CA ALA A 233 -0.43 -9.30 6.30
C ALA A 233 -1.29 -10.55 6.54
N ASN A 234 -1.12 -11.57 5.72
CA ASN A 234 -1.86 -12.82 5.83
C ASN A 234 -1.48 -13.60 7.10
N ALA A 235 -0.19 -13.68 7.44
CA ALA A 235 0.28 -14.39 8.63
C ALA A 235 -0.18 -13.70 9.93
N VAL A 236 -0.16 -12.37 10.00
CA VAL A 236 -0.66 -11.62 11.16
C VAL A 236 -2.16 -11.81 11.35
N ILE A 237 -2.94 -11.68 10.27
CA ILE A 237 -4.40 -11.89 10.33
C ILE A 237 -4.73 -13.34 10.72
N ASP A 238 -4.02 -14.33 10.16
CA ASP A 238 -4.20 -15.73 10.51
C ASP A 238 -3.91 -15.97 12.00
N PHE A 239 -2.75 -15.53 12.49
CA PHE A 239 -2.37 -15.67 13.90
C PHE A 239 -3.40 -15.08 14.84
N VAL A 240 -3.81 -13.84 14.60
CA VAL A 240 -4.76 -13.14 15.50
C VAL A 240 -6.14 -13.81 15.51
N ARG A 241 -6.56 -14.43 14.38
CA ARG A 241 -7.85 -15.13 14.28
C ARG A 241 -7.84 -16.56 14.78
N THR A 242 -6.74 -17.27 14.58
CA THR A 242 -6.66 -18.74 14.77
C THR A 242 -5.71 -19.14 15.88
N ALA A 243 -4.97 -18.19 16.45
CA ALA A 243 -3.90 -18.43 17.41
C ALA A 243 -2.76 -19.33 16.85
N ASN A 244 -2.56 -19.34 15.52
CA ASN A 244 -1.48 -20.10 14.87
C ASN A 244 -0.14 -19.37 14.97
N ALA A 245 0.50 -19.40 16.14
CA ALA A 245 1.76 -18.71 16.42
C ALA A 245 2.93 -19.25 15.57
N GLU A 246 2.91 -20.55 15.28
CA GLU A 246 3.96 -21.20 14.50
C GLU A 246 4.00 -20.67 13.05
N ASN A 247 2.85 -20.55 12.39
CA ASN A 247 2.75 -19.99 11.06
C ASN A 247 3.26 -18.53 10.99
N LEU A 248 2.94 -17.71 12.01
CA LEU A 248 3.47 -16.36 12.09
C LEU A 248 5.00 -16.35 12.25
N ARG A 249 5.54 -17.21 13.13
CA ARG A 249 6.99 -17.35 13.33
C ARG A 249 7.68 -17.74 12.03
N GLU A 250 7.23 -18.81 11.38
CA GLU A 250 7.81 -19.28 10.12
C GLU A 250 7.79 -18.21 9.03
N CYS A 251 6.68 -17.50 8.90
CA CYS A 251 6.57 -16.41 7.94
C CYS A 251 7.59 -15.30 8.21
N VAL A 252 7.72 -14.85 9.47
CA VAL A 252 8.65 -13.77 9.81
C VAL A 252 10.10 -14.22 9.69
N GLU A 253 10.44 -15.44 10.11
CA GLU A 253 11.79 -16.02 9.97
C GLU A 253 12.18 -16.12 8.48
N ASN A 254 11.28 -16.61 7.62
CA ASN A 254 11.53 -16.67 6.17
C ASN A 254 11.75 -15.27 5.58
N ILE A 255 10.94 -14.27 5.97
CA ILE A 255 11.13 -12.88 5.54
C ILE A 255 12.51 -12.36 5.97
N VAL A 256 12.92 -12.60 7.22
CA VAL A 256 14.21 -12.15 7.75
C VAL A 256 15.37 -12.84 7.05
N GLU A 257 15.23 -14.12 6.71
CA GLU A 257 16.29 -14.91 6.02
C GLU A 257 16.43 -14.53 4.55
N HIS A 258 15.32 -14.29 3.83
CA HIS A 258 15.34 -14.14 2.38
C HIS A 258 15.60 -12.71 1.92
N TYR A 259 15.06 -11.71 2.63
CA TYR A 259 15.12 -10.33 2.16
C TYR A 259 16.46 -9.65 2.46
N PRO A 260 17.06 -8.94 1.48
CA PRO A 260 18.22 -8.07 1.75
C PRO A 260 17.89 -7.09 2.88
N ARG A 261 18.83 -6.83 3.77
CA ARG A 261 18.63 -6.02 4.98
C ARG A 261 17.95 -4.66 4.70
N ALA A 262 18.42 -3.94 3.69
CA ALA A 262 17.84 -2.63 3.35
C ALA A 262 16.37 -2.73 2.90
N SER A 263 16.02 -3.79 2.18
CA SER A 263 14.64 -4.05 1.76
C SER A 263 13.77 -4.55 2.91
N LEU A 264 14.32 -5.41 3.79
CA LEU A 264 13.68 -5.91 5.00
C LEU A 264 13.25 -4.76 5.93
N ASP A 265 14.17 -3.85 6.24
CA ASP A 265 13.92 -2.72 7.15
C ASP A 265 12.85 -1.75 6.61
N THR A 266 12.58 -1.83 5.32
CA THR A 266 11.61 -0.97 4.62
C THR A 266 10.41 -1.71 4.02
N LEU A 267 10.25 -3.03 4.28
CA LEU A 267 9.06 -3.76 3.85
C LEU A 267 7.78 -3.07 4.33
N MET A 268 6.82 -2.87 3.42
CA MET A 268 5.56 -2.21 3.74
C MET A 268 4.62 -3.17 4.46
N ASN A 269 4.69 -3.20 5.78
CA ASN A 269 3.85 -4.06 6.62
C ASN A 269 2.46 -3.46 6.75
N HIS A 270 1.55 -3.86 5.91
CA HIS A 270 0.12 -3.54 6.00
C HIS A 270 -0.67 -4.73 6.59
N ILE A 271 -1.85 -4.48 7.13
CA ILE A 271 -2.83 -5.49 7.54
C ILE A 271 -4.16 -5.34 6.81
N GLY A 272 -4.30 -4.28 6.04
CA GLY A 272 -5.37 -3.99 5.11
C GLY A 272 -4.92 -2.96 4.08
N THR A 273 -5.55 -2.97 2.91
CA THR A 273 -5.28 -2.05 1.80
C THR A 273 -6.59 -1.65 1.11
N HIS A 274 -6.49 -0.78 0.11
CA HIS A 274 -7.62 -0.42 -0.75
C HIS A 274 -8.11 -1.58 -1.65
N ASP A 275 -7.36 -2.69 -1.75
CA ASP A 275 -7.71 -3.87 -2.56
C ASP A 275 -8.27 -5.02 -1.72
N THR A 276 -8.28 -4.88 -0.39
CA THR A 276 -8.72 -5.93 0.52
C THR A 276 -9.92 -5.51 1.34
N VAL A 277 -10.66 -6.47 1.87
CA VAL A 277 -11.62 -6.22 2.96
C VAL A 277 -10.89 -5.56 4.12
N ARG A 278 -11.48 -4.53 4.75
CA ARG A 278 -10.86 -3.82 5.87
C ARG A 278 -10.47 -4.76 7.01
N ALA A 279 -9.31 -4.53 7.60
CA ALA A 279 -8.75 -5.37 8.66
C ALA A 279 -9.74 -5.60 9.80
N LEU A 280 -10.40 -4.55 10.30
CA LEU A 280 -11.40 -4.65 11.35
C LEU A 280 -12.55 -5.60 10.98
N THR A 281 -13.06 -5.51 9.75
CA THR A 281 -14.14 -6.38 9.26
C THR A 281 -13.67 -7.84 9.14
N ARG A 282 -12.49 -8.05 8.56
CA ARG A 282 -11.90 -9.39 8.39
C ARG A 282 -11.63 -10.08 9.73
N LEU A 283 -11.17 -9.33 10.71
CA LEU A 283 -10.88 -9.82 12.06
C LEU A 283 -12.18 -10.12 12.84
N GLY A 284 -13.15 -9.22 12.82
CA GLY A 284 -14.35 -9.35 13.64
C GLY A 284 -15.41 -10.31 13.07
N ARG A 285 -15.57 -10.33 11.75
CA ARG A 285 -16.53 -11.23 11.08
C ARG A 285 -15.95 -12.57 10.67
N GLY A 286 -14.65 -12.63 10.44
CA GLY A 286 -14.02 -13.74 9.74
C GLY A 286 -14.26 -13.71 8.23
N ASP A 287 -13.86 -14.77 7.54
CA ASP A 287 -14.08 -14.91 6.10
C ASP A 287 -15.54 -15.25 5.84
N VAL A 288 -16.21 -14.40 5.11
CA VAL A 288 -17.60 -14.57 4.72
C VAL A 288 -17.62 -14.92 3.23
N PRO A 289 -18.35 -15.96 2.82
CA PRO A 289 -18.52 -16.25 1.40
C PRO A 289 -19.04 -15.02 0.65
N ARG A 290 -18.52 -14.81 -0.55
CA ARG A 290 -19.01 -13.74 -1.41
C ARG A 290 -20.51 -13.93 -1.67
N PRO A 291 -21.33 -12.87 -1.55
CA PRO A 291 -22.76 -12.98 -1.86
C PRO A 291 -22.98 -13.47 -3.30
N GLU A 292 -23.98 -14.31 -3.52
CA GLU A 292 -24.33 -14.80 -4.86
C GLU A 292 -24.65 -13.65 -5.83
N ASN A 293 -25.24 -12.57 -5.29
CA ASN A 293 -25.58 -11.37 -6.04
C ASN A 293 -24.92 -10.14 -5.39
N GLY A 294 -23.91 -9.57 -6.06
CA GLY A 294 -23.26 -8.34 -5.64
C GLY A 294 -21.92 -8.53 -4.93
N ARG A 295 -21.49 -7.49 -4.22
CA ARG A 295 -20.23 -7.44 -3.45
C ARG A 295 -20.52 -7.41 -1.96
N ASP A 296 -19.63 -7.98 -1.16
CA ASP A 296 -19.74 -7.92 0.29
C ASP A 296 -19.59 -6.47 0.78
N ARG A 297 -20.61 -5.96 1.47
CA ARG A 297 -20.63 -4.60 2.04
C ARG A 297 -19.89 -4.49 3.38
N GLY A 298 -19.49 -5.61 3.98
CA GLY A 298 -18.76 -5.60 5.26
C GLY A 298 -19.63 -5.22 6.47
N ILE A 299 -20.96 -5.43 6.42
CA ILE A 299 -21.85 -5.11 7.53
C ILE A 299 -21.52 -6.02 8.73
N MET A 300 -21.41 -5.45 9.92
CA MET A 300 -21.05 -6.11 11.16
C MET A 300 -22.13 -5.91 12.23
N THR A 301 -22.29 -6.91 13.10
CA THR A 301 -23.03 -6.72 14.36
C THR A 301 -22.15 -5.97 15.39
N ASP A 302 -22.76 -5.42 16.45
CA ASP A 302 -22.00 -4.76 17.51
C ASP A 302 -20.97 -5.67 18.18
N GLU A 303 -21.29 -6.95 18.33
CA GLU A 303 -20.40 -7.97 18.91
C GLU A 303 -19.21 -8.23 17.98
N GLN A 304 -19.47 -8.37 16.68
CA GLN A 304 -18.42 -8.53 15.67
C GLN A 304 -17.51 -7.30 15.62
N TYR A 305 -18.09 -6.10 15.70
CA TYR A 305 -17.33 -4.86 15.71
C TYR A 305 -16.40 -4.79 16.95
N LYS A 306 -16.92 -5.05 18.15
CA LYS A 306 -16.12 -5.07 19.39
C LYS A 306 -14.98 -6.07 19.31
N LYS A 307 -15.28 -7.30 18.89
CA LYS A 307 -14.25 -8.33 18.65
C LYS A 307 -13.23 -7.87 17.61
N GLY A 308 -13.69 -7.25 16.52
CA GLY A 308 -12.81 -6.70 15.49
C GLY A 308 -11.85 -5.64 16.03
N VAL A 309 -12.31 -4.75 16.91
CA VAL A 309 -11.49 -3.74 17.58
C VAL A 309 -10.41 -4.40 18.44
N GLU A 310 -10.77 -5.36 19.30
CA GLU A 310 -9.81 -6.07 20.17
C GLU A 310 -8.72 -6.78 19.35
N LEU A 311 -9.12 -7.50 18.32
CA LEU A 311 -8.20 -8.23 17.44
C LEU A 311 -7.34 -7.27 16.58
N LEU A 312 -7.89 -6.14 16.14
CA LEU A 312 -7.15 -5.12 15.41
C LEU A 312 -6.07 -4.46 16.29
N MET A 313 -6.37 -4.24 17.57
CA MET A 313 -5.36 -3.74 18.53
C MET A 313 -4.19 -4.73 18.65
N LEU A 314 -4.44 -6.04 18.72
CA LEU A 314 -3.38 -7.05 18.74
C LEU A 314 -2.60 -7.09 17.42
N ALA A 315 -3.30 -7.11 16.29
CA ALA A 315 -2.68 -7.12 14.96
C ALA A 315 -1.78 -5.91 14.72
N SER A 316 -2.21 -4.72 15.16
CA SER A 316 -1.43 -3.49 15.00
C SER A 316 -0.18 -3.47 15.89
N VAL A 317 -0.19 -4.07 17.08
CA VAL A 317 1.06 -4.26 17.85
C VAL A 317 2.09 -5.03 17.04
N LEU A 318 1.68 -6.16 16.44
CA LEU A 318 2.57 -6.95 15.58
C LEU A 318 3.04 -6.15 14.35
N GLN A 319 2.13 -5.39 13.73
CA GLN A 319 2.44 -4.53 12.60
C GLN A 319 3.53 -3.49 12.91
N PHE A 320 3.52 -2.92 14.13
CA PHE A 320 4.43 -1.86 14.54
C PHE A 320 5.75 -2.37 15.12
N THR A 321 5.84 -3.64 15.52
CA THR A 321 6.98 -4.18 16.26
C THR A 321 7.78 -5.24 15.50
N LEU A 322 7.18 -5.95 14.55
CA LEU A 322 7.89 -6.89 13.66
C LEU A 322 8.75 -6.16 12.60
N PRO A 323 9.75 -6.82 11.99
CA PRO A 323 10.62 -6.21 10.98
C PRO A 323 9.85 -5.59 9.80
N GLY A 324 10.25 -4.40 9.36
CA GLY A 324 9.61 -3.63 8.31
C GLY A 324 9.00 -2.31 8.80
N VAL A 325 8.24 -1.62 7.96
CA VAL A 325 7.59 -0.33 8.24
C VAL A 325 6.08 -0.51 8.33
N PRO A 326 5.43 -0.16 9.45
CA PRO A 326 3.98 -0.23 9.56
C PRO A 326 3.33 0.72 8.54
N CYS A 327 2.44 0.17 7.72
CA CYS A 327 1.61 0.92 6.79
C CYS A 327 0.15 0.83 7.22
N VAL A 328 -0.36 1.90 7.80
CA VAL A 328 -1.75 1.99 8.25
C VAL A 328 -2.62 2.38 7.07
N TYR A 329 -3.58 1.54 6.71
CA TYR A 329 -4.62 1.92 5.76
C TYR A 329 -5.55 2.93 6.44
N TYR A 330 -5.77 4.09 5.81
CA TYR A 330 -6.55 5.17 6.42
C TYR A 330 -7.88 4.67 6.98
N GLY A 331 -8.20 5.10 8.19
CA GLY A 331 -9.43 4.72 8.87
C GLY A 331 -9.35 3.46 9.71
N ASP A 332 -8.30 2.64 9.61
CA ASP A 332 -8.10 1.52 10.54
C ASP A 332 -7.90 2.06 11.97
N GLU A 333 -7.15 3.16 12.11
CA GLU A 333 -6.95 3.88 13.37
C GLU A 333 -8.23 4.54 13.91
N ALA A 334 -9.21 4.75 13.03
CA ALA A 334 -10.51 5.34 13.37
C ALA A 334 -11.61 4.29 13.57
N GLY A 335 -11.31 3.01 13.33
CA GLY A 335 -12.27 1.92 13.47
C GLY A 335 -13.24 1.79 12.30
N LEU A 336 -12.83 2.19 11.08
CA LEU A 336 -13.63 1.97 9.88
C LEU A 336 -13.75 0.48 9.58
N SER A 337 -14.99 0.03 9.36
CA SER A 337 -15.32 -1.26 8.77
C SER A 337 -15.64 -1.10 7.27
N GLY A 338 -15.60 -2.18 6.52
CA GLY A 338 -15.96 -2.20 5.12
C GLY A 338 -15.60 -3.54 4.46
N GLY A 339 -16.39 -3.93 3.49
CA GLY A 339 -16.23 -5.18 2.75
C GLY A 339 -15.31 -5.06 1.53
N GLU A 340 -15.74 -5.68 0.42
CA GLU A 340 -15.01 -5.55 -0.86
C GLU A 340 -15.11 -4.15 -1.45
N ASP A 341 -14.18 -3.78 -2.34
CA ASP A 341 -14.25 -2.55 -3.12
C ASP A 341 -15.63 -2.40 -3.81
N PRO A 342 -16.30 -1.23 -3.67
CA PRO A 342 -15.86 0.05 -3.12
C PRO A 342 -16.14 0.25 -1.62
N PHE A 343 -16.70 -0.71 -0.90
CA PHE A 343 -17.16 -0.55 0.48
C PHE A 343 -16.00 -0.48 1.50
N ASN A 344 -14.80 -0.94 1.12
CA ASN A 344 -13.57 -0.74 1.90
C ASN A 344 -12.99 0.68 1.79
N ARG A 345 -13.52 1.53 0.89
CA ARG A 345 -13.03 2.88 0.57
C ARG A 345 -13.96 3.99 1.04
N ALA A 346 -14.67 3.76 2.16
CA ALA A 346 -15.54 4.77 2.75
C ALA A 346 -14.77 6.03 3.17
N CYS A 347 -15.46 7.17 3.19
CA CYS A 347 -14.89 8.43 3.68
C CYS A 347 -14.43 8.31 5.14
N PHE A 348 -13.37 9.05 5.49
CA PHE A 348 -12.88 9.08 6.86
C PHE A 348 -13.94 9.68 7.81
N PRO A 349 -14.20 9.07 8.98
CA PRO A 349 -15.30 9.46 9.87
C PRO A 349 -14.90 10.60 10.82
N TRP A 350 -14.50 11.76 10.30
CA TRP A 350 -14.07 12.90 11.09
C TRP A 350 -15.07 13.27 12.20
N GLY A 351 -14.57 13.27 13.44
CA GLY A 351 -15.38 13.55 14.64
C GLY A 351 -16.17 12.35 15.16
N HIS A 352 -16.09 11.21 14.50
CA HIS A 352 -16.77 9.96 14.88
C HIS A 352 -15.79 8.77 14.97
N GLU A 353 -14.50 9.06 15.15
CA GLU A 353 -13.46 8.06 15.27
C GLU A 353 -13.67 7.19 16.51
N ASN A 354 -13.32 5.92 16.42
CA ASN A 354 -13.18 5.08 17.61
C ASN A 354 -11.99 5.57 18.44
N LYS A 355 -12.29 6.21 19.57
CA LYS A 355 -11.29 6.89 20.40
C LYS A 355 -10.27 5.93 21.01
N GLU A 356 -10.69 4.72 21.32
CA GLU A 356 -9.79 3.69 21.89
C GLU A 356 -8.75 3.25 20.87
N LEU A 357 -9.17 2.94 19.64
CA LEU A 357 -8.26 2.61 18.55
C LEU A 357 -7.35 3.79 18.20
N LEU A 358 -7.89 5.00 18.11
CA LEU A 358 -7.09 6.18 17.78
C LEU A 358 -5.95 6.42 18.79
N GLU A 359 -6.24 6.33 20.08
CA GLU A 359 -5.22 6.49 21.13
C GLU A 359 -4.24 5.30 21.15
N HIS A 360 -4.71 4.10 20.82
CA HIS A 360 -3.86 2.94 20.65
C HIS A 360 -2.83 3.15 19.53
N TYR A 361 -3.26 3.53 18.31
CA TYR A 361 -2.36 3.81 17.19
C TYR A 361 -1.38 4.95 17.46
N LYS A 362 -1.84 6.04 18.10
CA LYS A 362 -0.94 7.12 18.55
C LYS A 362 0.12 6.63 19.54
N THR A 363 -0.28 5.71 20.42
CA THR A 363 0.66 5.12 21.38
C THR A 363 1.69 4.24 20.68
N LEU A 364 1.29 3.41 19.74
CA LEU A 364 2.20 2.61 18.93
C LEU A 364 3.19 3.47 18.13
N GLY A 365 2.70 4.56 17.52
CA GLY A 365 3.56 5.53 16.82
C GLY A 365 4.61 6.16 17.73
N ARG A 366 4.22 6.53 18.96
CA ARG A 366 5.18 7.06 19.98
C ARG A 366 6.19 6.00 20.41
N ILE A 367 5.76 4.77 20.69
CA ILE A 367 6.64 3.68 21.09
C ILE A 367 7.66 3.40 19.98
N ARG A 368 7.23 3.26 18.74
CA ARG A 368 8.13 3.02 17.61
C ARG A 368 9.17 4.14 17.45
N LYS A 369 8.80 5.39 17.71
CA LYS A 369 9.73 6.53 17.68
C LYS A 369 10.74 6.50 18.84
N LEU A 370 10.36 5.96 19.99
CA LEU A 370 11.20 5.89 21.19
C LEU A 370 12.11 4.66 21.22
N CYS A 371 11.75 3.59 20.51
CA CYS A 371 12.44 2.30 20.52
C CYS A 371 13.11 2.03 19.16
N PRO A 372 14.37 2.42 18.97
CA PRO A 372 15.09 2.22 17.69
C PRO A 372 15.11 0.76 17.23
N ALA A 373 15.09 -0.19 18.15
CA ALA A 373 15.06 -1.60 17.83
C ALA A 373 13.88 -2.02 16.95
N PHE A 374 12.76 -1.27 16.95
CA PHE A 374 11.65 -1.54 16.03
C PHE A 374 11.90 -1.04 14.61
N VAL A 375 12.89 -0.18 14.41
CA VAL A 375 13.21 0.37 13.08
C VAL A 375 14.17 -0.56 12.34
N ASP A 376 15.31 -0.86 12.95
CA ASP A 376 16.42 -1.58 12.33
C ASP A 376 17.01 -2.70 13.21
N GLY A 377 16.34 -3.06 14.31
CA GLY A 377 16.79 -4.14 15.20
C GLY A 377 16.68 -5.52 14.55
N GLU A 378 17.52 -6.44 15.00
CA GLU A 378 17.42 -7.86 14.67
C GLU A 378 16.16 -8.47 15.29
N PHE A 379 15.60 -9.47 14.62
CA PHE A 379 14.46 -10.26 15.11
C PHE A 379 14.97 -11.59 15.70
N ASN A 380 14.56 -11.90 16.92
CA ASN A 380 14.86 -13.16 17.57
C ASN A 380 13.56 -13.75 18.18
N CYS A 381 13.05 -14.84 17.62
CA CYS A 381 11.89 -15.53 18.18
C CYS A 381 12.32 -16.37 19.40
N ILE A 382 11.73 -16.08 20.56
CA ILE A 382 11.95 -16.85 21.78
C ILE A 382 11.03 -18.08 21.83
N SER A 383 9.77 -17.90 21.50
CA SER A 383 8.77 -18.98 21.49
C SER A 383 7.56 -18.63 20.64
N ALA A 384 6.98 -19.65 20.01
CA ALA A 384 5.72 -19.55 19.27
C ALA A 384 4.90 -20.81 19.53
N VAL A 385 4.20 -20.85 20.66
CA VAL A 385 3.48 -22.04 21.14
C VAL A 385 2.15 -21.67 21.80
N LEU A 386 1.19 -22.57 21.72
CA LEU A 386 -0.10 -22.46 22.43
C LEU A 386 -0.82 -21.14 22.18
N GLY A 387 -0.77 -20.62 20.95
CA GLY A 387 -1.43 -19.37 20.58
C GLY A 387 -0.74 -18.10 21.09
N CYS A 388 0.50 -18.23 21.56
CA CYS A 388 1.31 -17.12 22.03
C CYS A 388 2.62 -17.07 21.25
N ILE A 389 3.03 -15.87 20.85
CA ILE A 389 4.36 -15.61 20.29
C ILE A 389 5.12 -14.65 21.20
N ALA A 390 6.39 -14.96 21.46
CA ALA A 390 7.31 -14.08 22.16
C ALA A 390 8.58 -13.89 21.33
N TYR A 391 8.99 -12.66 21.14
CA TYR A 391 10.18 -12.32 20.37
C TYR A 391 10.86 -11.06 20.88
N GLU A 392 12.13 -10.94 20.58
CA GLU A 392 12.95 -9.76 20.84
C GLU A 392 13.23 -9.00 19.55
N ARG A 393 13.32 -7.68 19.69
CA ARG A 393 13.94 -6.79 18.69
C ARG A 393 15.19 -6.20 19.33
N ILE A 394 16.33 -6.41 18.72
CA ILE A 394 17.65 -6.11 19.30
C ILE A 394 18.39 -5.16 18.38
N SER A 395 18.80 -4.00 18.91
CA SER A 395 19.69 -3.04 18.23
C SER A 395 20.87 -2.67 19.11
N ASP A 396 21.84 -1.95 18.57
CA ASP A 396 22.99 -1.45 19.32
C ASP A 396 22.61 -0.53 20.49
N THR A 397 21.43 0.08 20.45
CA THR A 397 20.97 1.11 21.41
C THR A 397 19.83 0.66 22.31
N GLY A 398 19.23 -0.50 22.08
CA GLY A 398 18.12 -0.99 22.89
C GLY A 398 17.66 -2.39 22.47
N CYS A 399 16.93 -3.01 23.38
CA CYS A 399 16.32 -4.31 23.17
C CYS A 399 14.91 -4.28 23.72
N GLU A 400 13.97 -4.79 22.94
CA GLU A 400 12.54 -4.82 23.28
C GLU A 400 12.02 -6.25 23.23
N LEU A 401 11.28 -6.67 24.27
CA LEU A 401 10.58 -7.96 24.31
C LEU A 401 9.08 -7.74 24.02
N ILE A 402 8.55 -8.51 23.09
CA ILE A 402 7.15 -8.52 22.75
C ILE A 402 6.58 -9.91 23.09
N ILE A 403 5.44 -9.93 23.79
CA ILE A 403 4.68 -11.13 24.07
C ILE A 403 3.25 -10.88 23.61
N ALA A 404 2.81 -11.62 22.60
CA ALA A 404 1.48 -11.50 22.02
C ALA A 404 0.68 -12.80 22.21
N ASN A 405 -0.49 -12.69 22.84
CA ASN A 405 -1.40 -13.78 23.10
C ASN A 405 -2.66 -13.64 22.24
N ALA A 406 -2.87 -14.55 21.31
CA ALA A 406 -4.06 -14.58 20.43
C ALA A 406 -5.16 -15.53 20.95
N ASN A 407 -5.00 -16.13 22.13
CA ASN A 407 -6.08 -16.93 22.72
C ASN A 407 -7.20 -16.03 23.25
N ASP A 408 -8.38 -16.61 23.38
CA ASP A 408 -9.57 -16.03 24.02
C ASP A 408 -9.53 -16.07 25.56
N ARG A 409 -8.38 -16.46 26.12
CA ARG A 409 -8.14 -16.58 27.58
C ARG A 409 -6.77 -16.07 27.94
N ASP A 410 -6.62 -15.65 29.19
CA ASP A 410 -5.34 -15.31 29.76
C ASP A 410 -4.42 -16.54 29.82
N ILE A 411 -3.14 -16.33 29.53
CA ILE A 411 -2.11 -17.34 29.68
C ILE A 411 -1.03 -16.84 30.63
N GLU A 412 -0.46 -17.74 31.41
CA GLU A 412 0.72 -17.46 32.22
C GLU A 412 1.98 -17.66 31.36
N TYR A 413 2.73 -16.61 31.11
CA TYR A 413 3.98 -16.66 30.35
C TYR A 413 5.17 -16.42 31.27
N ARG A 414 6.12 -17.38 31.31
CA ARG A 414 7.34 -17.22 32.08
C ARG A 414 8.34 -16.37 31.34
N VAL A 415 8.40 -15.09 31.70
CA VAL A 415 9.35 -14.12 31.14
C VAL A 415 10.80 -14.59 31.38
N PRO A 416 11.69 -14.55 30.36
CA PRO A 416 13.11 -14.86 30.53
C PRO A 416 13.75 -14.03 31.64
N GLU A 417 14.77 -14.59 32.32
CA GLU A 417 15.34 -13.98 33.53
C GLU A 417 15.91 -12.56 33.28
N CYS A 418 16.51 -12.35 32.13
CA CYS A 418 17.05 -11.05 31.71
C CYS A 418 15.98 -9.94 31.60
N TRP A 419 14.71 -10.31 31.42
CA TRP A 419 13.60 -9.37 31.25
C TRP A 419 12.76 -9.15 32.51
N ARG A 420 13.01 -9.88 33.60
CA ARG A 420 12.13 -9.84 34.81
C ARG A 420 11.96 -8.46 35.43
N ASN A 421 12.97 -7.60 35.30
CA ASN A 421 12.97 -6.25 35.87
C ASN A 421 12.77 -5.15 34.82
N ALA A 422 12.51 -5.51 33.55
CA ALA A 422 12.26 -4.53 32.50
C ALA A 422 10.91 -3.83 32.70
N PRO A 423 10.82 -2.51 32.50
CA PRO A 423 9.55 -1.81 32.57
C PRO A 423 8.66 -2.22 31.41
N ALA A 424 7.36 -2.41 31.68
CA ALA A 424 6.39 -2.56 30.60
C ALA A 424 6.15 -1.22 29.93
N LEU A 425 6.37 -1.16 28.61
CA LEU A 425 6.12 0.04 27.80
C LEU A 425 4.67 0.11 27.34
N PHE A 426 4.05 -1.05 27.14
CA PHE A 426 2.71 -1.19 26.61
C PHE A 426 2.13 -2.55 27.02
N GLY A 427 0.81 -2.62 27.18
CA GLY A 427 0.10 -3.86 27.47
C GLY A 427 -0.91 -3.69 28.58
N LYS A 428 -1.81 -4.70 28.68
CA LYS A 428 -2.76 -4.85 29.77
C LYS A 428 -2.25 -5.91 30.72
#